data_a2ad012eb5e80e2aea11351fcb2de400
#
_entry.id   a2ad012eb5e80e2aea11351fcb2de400
#
_cell.length_a   1.000
_cell.length_b   1.000
_cell.length_c   1.000
_cell.angle_alpha   90.00
_cell.angle_beta   90.00
_cell.angle_gamma   90.00
#
_symmetry.space_group_name_H-M   'P 1'
#
loop_
_entity.id
_entity.type
_entity.pdbx_description
1 polymer ?
#
loop_
_entity_poly.entity_id
_entity_poly.type
_entity_poly.pdbx_seq_one_letter_code
_entity_poly.pdbx_strand_id
1 'polypeptide(L)'
;MITPRRPPSIFESFNFAIEGIIHVLRTQRNMRIHFGVAVAVLIAALAFDVSRLELIALLLAIAFVLIAEMINTAIEAAVDVASTSFDPMAKLAKDIGAGAVLIAAINAIAVGYLVFSGQVAEESSRLLDKLSEAPAELTLIALVLTIALVIALKAFSGRGSPLRGGWPSGHAAVAFAAWMAITLVLGDTEHRFLVSSLTLIMALLVAQTRIEAGVHSTLEVASGGLVGALVTLVIFQGFYA
;
A
#
# COMPACT_ATOMS: atom_id res chain seq x y z
N MET A 1 6.93 -38.34 19.26
CA MET A 1 6.95 -37.10 20.08
C MET A 1 6.96 -35.92 19.12
N ILE A 2 5.87 -35.14 19.07
CA ILE A 2 5.79 -33.92 18.27
C ILE A 2 6.44 -32.82 19.12
N THR A 3 7.64 -32.38 18.75
CA THR A 3 8.26 -31.23 19.40
C THR A 3 7.38 -30.00 19.22
N PRO A 4 7.01 -29.26 20.29
CA PRO A 4 6.20 -28.05 20.15
C PRO A 4 6.97 -27.04 19.28
N ARG A 5 6.39 -26.66 18.14
CA ARG A 5 6.94 -25.59 17.30
C ARG A 5 7.03 -24.31 18.13
N ARG A 6 8.19 -23.69 18.15
CA ARG A 6 8.41 -22.40 18.79
C ARG A 6 7.42 -21.40 18.14
N PRO A 7 6.67 -20.59 18.93
CA PRO A 7 5.80 -19.59 18.36
C PRO A 7 6.61 -18.61 17.50
N PRO A 8 6.08 -18.18 16.34
CA PRO A 8 6.79 -17.25 15.47
C PRO A 8 7.04 -15.93 16.21
N SER A 9 8.16 -15.29 15.91
CA SER A 9 8.45 -13.94 16.39
C SER A 9 7.48 -12.94 15.73
N ILE A 10 7.32 -11.74 16.31
CA ILE A 10 6.48 -10.67 15.74
C ILE A 10 6.88 -10.39 14.29
N PHE A 11 8.18 -10.32 13.99
CA PHE A 11 8.69 -10.10 12.63
C PHE A 11 8.33 -11.23 11.67
N GLU A 12 8.39 -12.48 12.11
CA GLU A 12 7.96 -13.62 11.29
C GLU A 12 6.45 -13.58 11.02
N SER A 13 5.65 -13.17 12.02
CA SER A 13 4.20 -13.00 11.86
C SER A 13 3.86 -11.92 10.83
N PHE A 14 4.54 -10.77 10.84
CA PHE A 14 4.39 -9.74 9.81
C PHE A 14 4.81 -10.24 8.43
N ASN A 15 5.91 -11.01 8.34
CA ASN A 15 6.32 -11.58 7.07
C ASN A 15 5.25 -12.51 6.49
N PHE A 16 4.69 -13.41 7.31
CA PHE A 16 3.61 -14.31 6.86
C PHE A 16 2.37 -13.54 6.42
N ALA A 17 2.01 -12.46 7.13
CA ALA A 17 0.87 -11.62 6.73
C ALA A 17 1.08 -10.99 5.35
N ILE A 18 2.27 -10.43 5.10
CA ILE A 18 2.58 -9.81 3.80
C ILE A 18 2.71 -10.87 2.69
N GLU A 19 3.26 -12.05 2.98
CA GLU A 19 3.29 -13.18 2.05
C GLU A 19 1.88 -13.60 1.63
N GLY A 20 0.91 -13.61 2.58
CA GLY A 20 -0.49 -13.87 2.29
C GLY A 20 -1.09 -12.83 1.34
N ILE A 21 -0.86 -11.54 1.57
CA ILE A 21 -1.32 -10.46 0.67
C ILE A 21 -0.73 -10.63 -0.74
N ILE A 22 0.57 -10.89 -0.85
CA ILE A 22 1.23 -11.10 -2.14
C ILE A 22 0.70 -12.34 -2.84
N HIS A 23 0.45 -13.42 -2.10
CA HIS A 23 -0.11 -14.64 -2.68
C HIS A 23 -1.47 -14.36 -3.33
N VAL A 24 -2.38 -13.71 -2.60
CA VAL A 24 -3.72 -13.37 -3.12
C VAL A 24 -3.62 -12.41 -4.31
N LEU A 25 -2.76 -11.40 -4.24
CA LEU A 25 -2.56 -10.46 -5.34
C LEU A 25 -2.02 -11.13 -6.62
N ARG A 26 -1.20 -12.18 -6.48
CA ARG A 26 -0.68 -12.97 -7.63
C ARG A 26 -1.70 -13.93 -8.20
N THR A 27 -2.47 -14.59 -7.36
CA THR A 27 -3.33 -15.70 -7.76
C THR A 27 -4.74 -15.23 -8.12
N GLN A 28 -5.28 -14.21 -7.42
CA GLN A 28 -6.66 -13.78 -7.56
C GLN A 28 -6.80 -12.60 -8.53
N ARG A 29 -7.61 -12.79 -9.58
CA ARG A 29 -7.91 -11.74 -10.57
C ARG A 29 -8.64 -10.56 -9.91
N ASN A 30 -9.63 -10.84 -9.05
CA ASN A 30 -10.43 -9.82 -8.39
C ASN A 30 -9.57 -8.95 -7.47
N MET A 31 -8.65 -9.55 -6.70
CA MET A 31 -7.72 -8.81 -5.86
C MET A 31 -6.88 -7.81 -6.66
N ARG A 32 -6.40 -8.20 -7.85
CA ARG A 32 -5.65 -7.29 -8.73
C ARG A 32 -6.49 -6.11 -9.20
N ILE A 33 -7.77 -6.36 -9.53
CA ILE A 33 -8.71 -5.31 -9.94
C ILE A 33 -8.97 -4.37 -8.76
N HIS A 34 -9.34 -4.90 -7.59
CA HIS A 34 -9.60 -4.10 -6.40
C HIS A 34 -8.38 -3.28 -5.95
N PHE A 35 -7.19 -3.87 -6.00
CA PHE A 35 -5.96 -3.16 -5.70
C PHE A 35 -5.67 -2.03 -6.70
N GLY A 36 -5.85 -2.28 -7.99
CA GLY A 36 -5.71 -1.24 -9.02
C GLY A 36 -6.71 -0.11 -8.85
N VAL A 37 -7.98 -0.43 -8.56
CA VAL A 37 -9.02 0.56 -8.25
C VAL A 37 -8.67 1.34 -6.98
N ALA A 38 -8.18 0.68 -5.93
CA ALA A 38 -7.75 1.36 -4.70
C ALA A 38 -6.66 2.40 -4.96
N VAL A 39 -5.65 2.05 -5.75
CA VAL A 39 -4.59 3.00 -6.15
C VAL A 39 -5.19 4.16 -6.95
N ALA A 40 -6.07 3.89 -7.93
CA ALA A 40 -6.72 4.92 -8.72
C ALA A 40 -7.58 5.87 -7.85
N VAL A 41 -8.32 5.32 -6.87
CA VAL A 41 -9.12 6.11 -5.92
C VAL A 41 -8.25 7.00 -5.04
N LEU A 42 -7.10 6.51 -4.56
CA LEU A 42 -6.16 7.32 -3.78
C LEU A 42 -5.52 8.44 -4.61
N ILE A 43 -5.20 8.16 -5.89
CA ILE A 43 -4.73 9.20 -6.81
C ILE A 43 -5.84 10.24 -7.06
N ALA A 44 -7.08 9.79 -7.25
CA ALA A 44 -8.23 10.69 -7.40
C ALA A 44 -8.46 11.53 -6.14
N ALA A 45 -8.30 10.95 -4.95
CA ALA A 45 -8.41 11.68 -3.69
C ALA A 45 -7.38 12.82 -3.57
N LEU A 46 -6.18 12.64 -4.13
CA LEU A 46 -5.19 13.71 -4.26
C LEU A 46 -5.60 14.79 -5.25
N ALA A 47 -6.21 14.39 -6.36
CA ALA A 47 -6.58 15.30 -7.43
C ALA A 47 -7.82 16.15 -7.11
N PHE A 48 -8.70 15.69 -6.23
CA PHE A 48 -10.01 16.30 -5.96
C PHE A 48 -10.14 16.92 -4.56
N ASP A 49 -9.06 17.23 -3.86
CA ASP A 49 -9.06 17.92 -2.57
C ASP A 49 -10.09 17.34 -1.56
N VAL A 50 -10.05 16.03 -1.34
CA VAL A 50 -10.95 15.38 -0.38
C VAL A 50 -10.58 15.79 1.05
N SER A 51 -11.59 16.05 1.88
CA SER A 51 -11.40 16.33 3.30
C SER A 51 -10.80 15.12 4.05
N ARG A 52 -10.26 15.38 5.25
CA ARG A 52 -9.72 14.29 6.11
C ARG A 52 -10.74 13.22 6.43
N LEU A 53 -11.99 13.58 6.64
CA LEU A 53 -13.06 12.60 6.92
C LEU A 53 -13.38 11.76 5.69
N GLU A 54 -13.43 12.38 4.52
CA GLU A 54 -13.62 11.67 3.26
C GLU A 54 -12.47 10.72 2.96
N LEU A 55 -11.22 11.16 3.19
CA LEU A 55 -10.05 10.29 3.05
C LEU A 55 -10.11 9.07 3.98
N ILE A 56 -10.50 9.28 5.25
CA ILE A 56 -10.71 8.17 6.20
C ILE A 56 -11.80 7.23 5.69
N ALA A 57 -12.92 7.74 5.19
CA ALA A 57 -14.00 6.93 4.64
C ALA A 57 -13.53 6.11 3.43
N LEU A 58 -12.77 6.71 2.51
CA LEU A 58 -12.18 6.01 1.36
C LEU A 58 -11.21 4.91 1.80
N LEU A 59 -10.30 5.20 2.74
CA LEU A 59 -9.35 4.21 3.26
C LEU A 59 -10.05 3.04 3.94
N LEU A 60 -11.12 3.30 4.71
CA LEU A 60 -11.92 2.24 5.33
C LEU A 60 -12.65 1.41 4.26
N ALA A 61 -13.26 2.04 3.26
CA ALA A 61 -13.94 1.33 2.18
C ALA A 61 -12.97 0.43 1.39
N ILE A 62 -11.78 0.95 1.04
CA ILE A 62 -10.71 0.19 0.40
C ILE A 62 -10.29 -1.00 1.28
N ALA A 63 -10.04 -0.75 2.57
CA ALA A 63 -9.64 -1.80 3.49
C ALA A 63 -10.70 -2.90 3.59
N PHE A 64 -12.00 -2.56 3.67
CA PHE A 64 -13.08 -3.54 3.71
C PHE A 64 -13.13 -4.42 2.46
N VAL A 65 -12.95 -3.86 1.26
CA VAL A 65 -12.92 -4.64 0.02
C VAL A 65 -11.73 -5.60 0.00
N LEU A 66 -10.53 -5.11 0.32
CA LEU A 66 -9.32 -5.94 0.31
C LEU A 66 -9.37 -7.05 1.38
N ILE A 67 -9.87 -6.74 2.56
CA ILE A 67 -10.06 -7.73 3.64
C ILE A 67 -11.10 -8.78 3.23
N ALA A 68 -12.24 -8.36 2.67
CA ALA A 68 -13.28 -9.28 2.21
C ALA A 68 -12.74 -10.24 1.14
N GLU A 69 -11.95 -9.75 0.17
CA GLU A 69 -11.34 -10.56 -0.88
C GLU A 69 -10.32 -11.56 -0.30
N MET A 70 -9.52 -11.13 0.68
CA MET A 70 -8.59 -12.04 1.36
C MET A 70 -9.30 -13.14 2.13
N ILE A 71 -10.37 -12.80 2.85
CA ILE A 71 -11.18 -13.77 3.58
C ILE A 71 -11.88 -14.73 2.61
N ASN A 72 -12.45 -14.21 1.52
CA ASN A 72 -13.04 -15.05 0.47
C ASN A 72 -12.04 -16.06 -0.09
N THR A 73 -10.84 -15.60 -0.44
CA THR A 73 -9.77 -16.48 -0.94
C THR A 73 -9.37 -17.54 0.10
N ALA A 74 -9.31 -17.18 1.37
CA ALA A 74 -9.01 -18.14 2.44
C ALA A 74 -10.12 -19.19 2.59
N ILE A 75 -11.40 -18.78 2.48
CA ILE A 75 -12.54 -19.70 2.48
C ILE A 75 -12.47 -20.65 1.28
N GLU A 76 -12.23 -20.11 0.08
CA GLU A 76 -12.08 -20.93 -1.13
C GLU A 76 -10.98 -21.99 -0.97
N ALA A 77 -9.81 -21.59 -0.49
CA ALA A 77 -8.69 -22.48 -0.26
C ALA A 77 -9.00 -23.55 0.79
N ALA A 78 -9.66 -23.19 1.89
CA ALA A 78 -10.07 -24.13 2.95
C ALA A 78 -11.10 -25.13 2.44
N VAL A 79 -12.08 -24.70 1.65
CA VAL A 79 -13.11 -25.54 1.04
C VAL A 79 -12.48 -26.50 0.03
N ASP A 80 -11.53 -26.03 -0.79
CA ASP A 80 -10.87 -26.87 -1.81
C ASP A 80 -9.99 -27.96 -1.19
N VAL A 81 -9.40 -27.70 -0.02
CA VAL A 81 -8.70 -28.74 0.76
C VAL A 81 -9.65 -29.74 1.40
N ALA A 82 -10.83 -29.28 1.86
CA ALA A 82 -11.78 -30.14 2.57
C ALA A 82 -12.65 -30.97 1.64
N SER A 83 -12.91 -30.55 0.41
CA SER A 83 -13.80 -31.21 -0.55
C SER A 83 -13.11 -31.41 -1.91
N THR A 84 -12.90 -32.68 -2.28
CA THR A 84 -12.32 -33.09 -3.57
C THR A 84 -13.36 -33.43 -4.64
N SER A 85 -14.64 -33.46 -4.25
CA SER A 85 -15.78 -33.73 -5.14
C SER A 85 -16.83 -32.64 -5.04
N PHE A 86 -17.78 -32.60 -5.97
CA PHE A 86 -18.87 -31.64 -5.92
C PHE A 86 -19.70 -31.83 -4.66
N ASP A 87 -19.73 -30.82 -3.80
CA ASP A 87 -20.53 -30.72 -2.60
C ASP A 87 -21.35 -29.43 -2.63
N PRO A 88 -22.70 -29.50 -2.56
CA PRO A 88 -23.56 -28.31 -2.53
C PRO A 88 -23.26 -27.36 -1.38
N MET A 89 -22.86 -27.86 -0.21
CA MET A 89 -22.51 -27.02 0.95
C MET A 89 -21.17 -26.33 0.75
N ALA A 90 -20.19 -27.01 0.13
CA ALA A 90 -18.94 -26.43 -0.27
C ALA A 90 -19.12 -25.27 -1.26
N LYS A 91 -20.02 -25.48 -2.26
CA LYS A 91 -20.40 -24.42 -3.20
C LYS A 91 -21.06 -23.25 -2.47
N LEU A 92 -22.01 -23.50 -1.59
CA LEU A 92 -22.70 -22.47 -0.82
C LEU A 92 -21.74 -21.63 0.02
N ALA A 93 -20.74 -22.26 0.68
CA ALA A 93 -19.72 -21.54 1.45
C ALA A 93 -18.92 -20.58 0.59
N LYS A 94 -18.50 -20.98 -0.62
CA LYS A 94 -17.81 -20.11 -1.58
C LYS A 94 -18.73 -18.97 -2.06
N ASP A 95 -19.99 -19.26 -2.38
CA ASP A 95 -20.95 -18.25 -2.82
C ASP A 95 -21.20 -17.18 -1.73
N ILE A 96 -21.24 -17.57 -0.45
CA ILE A 96 -21.36 -16.63 0.68
C ILE A 96 -20.11 -15.75 0.80
N GLY A 97 -18.92 -16.33 0.66
CA GLY A 97 -17.66 -15.57 0.66
C GLY A 97 -17.63 -14.53 -0.45
N ALA A 98 -17.96 -14.93 -1.68
CA ALA A 98 -18.06 -14.02 -2.82
C ALA A 98 -19.15 -12.92 -2.59
N GLY A 99 -20.26 -13.26 -1.95
CA GLY A 99 -21.31 -12.33 -1.55
C GLY A 99 -20.81 -11.23 -0.61
N ALA A 100 -19.93 -11.58 0.34
CA ALA A 100 -19.31 -10.59 1.22
C ALA A 100 -18.43 -9.60 0.46
N VAL A 101 -17.64 -10.07 -0.52
CA VAL A 101 -16.85 -9.20 -1.40
C VAL A 101 -17.76 -8.27 -2.20
N LEU A 102 -18.86 -8.78 -2.74
CA LEU A 102 -19.82 -7.97 -3.51
C LEU A 102 -20.41 -6.85 -2.65
N ILE A 103 -20.82 -7.14 -1.41
CA ILE A 103 -21.35 -6.13 -0.48
C ILE A 103 -20.28 -5.06 -0.19
N ALA A 104 -19.06 -5.48 0.10
CA ALA A 104 -17.95 -4.55 0.35
C ALA A 104 -17.67 -3.66 -0.88
N ALA A 105 -17.69 -4.23 -2.08
CA ALA A 105 -17.47 -3.50 -3.33
C ALA A 105 -18.60 -2.48 -3.61
N ILE A 106 -19.87 -2.87 -3.40
CA ILE A 106 -21.01 -1.94 -3.54
C ILE A 106 -20.89 -0.79 -2.54
N ASN A 107 -20.52 -1.08 -1.27
CA ASN A 107 -20.29 -0.05 -0.27
C ASN A 107 -19.15 0.89 -0.70
N ALA A 108 -18.04 0.36 -1.22
CA ALA A 108 -16.91 1.16 -1.68
C ALA A 108 -17.30 2.07 -2.87
N ILE A 109 -18.12 1.58 -3.80
CA ILE A 109 -18.67 2.38 -4.90
C ILE A 109 -19.56 3.51 -4.34
N ALA A 110 -20.43 3.22 -3.37
CA ALA A 110 -21.29 4.22 -2.74
C ALA A 110 -20.48 5.32 -2.03
N VAL A 111 -19.47 4.91 -1.25
CA VAL A 111 -18.55 5.86 -0.58
C VAL A 111 -17.80 6.71 -1.61
N GLY A 112 -17.23 6.09 -2.65
CA GLY A 112 -16.55 6.81 -3.73
C GLY A 112 -17.48 7.81 -4.44
N TYR A 113 -18.71 7.39 -4.74
CA TYR A 113 -19.71 8.28 -5.33
C TYR A 113 -20.00 9.49 -4.42
N LEU A 114 -20.27 9.27 -3.14
CA LEU A 114 -20.56 10.35 -2.18
C LEU A 114 -19.38 11.31 -2.01
N VAL A 115 -18.16 10.78 -2.02
CA VAL A 115 -16.95 11.60 -1.87
C VAL A 115 -16.66 12.40 -3.13
N PHE A 116 -16.77 11.80 -4.33
CA PHE A 116 -16.34 12.46 -5.56
C PHE A 116 -17.46 13.19 -6.31
N SER A 117 -18.74 12.91 -6.03
CA SER A 117 -19.85 13.49 -6.78
C SER A 117 -19.97 15.01 -6.68
N GLY A 118 -19.64 15.60 -5.51
CA GLY A 118 -19.66 17.05 -5.30
C GLY A 118 -18.45 17.75 -5.93
N GLN A 119 -17.34 17.06 -6.04
CA GLN A 119 -16.05 17.60 -6.46
C GLN A 119 -15.84 17.57 -7.99
N VAL A 120 -16.42 16.59 -8.65
CA VAL A 120 -16.45 16.54 -10.13
C VAL A 120 -17.25 17.72 -10.71
N ALA A 121 -18.16 18.29 -9.94
CA ALA A 121 -18.98 19.44 -10.34
C ALA A 121 -18.32 20.81 -10.11
N GLU A 122 -17.32 20.90 -9.26
CA GLU A 122 -16.61 22.16 -8.95
C GLU A 122 -15.20 22.15 -9.57
N GLU A 123 -15.04 22.96 -10.57
CA GLU A 123 -13.87 23.33 -11.37
C GLU A 123 -12.45 23.13 -10.80
N SER A 124 -11.61 22.62 -11.69
CA SER A 124 -10.19 22.28 -11.55
C SER A 124 -9.23 23.43 -11.11
N SER A 125 -9.68 24.64 -10.93
CA SER A 125 -8.81 25.77 -10.59
C SER A 125 -8.56 25.98 -9.08
N ARG A 126 -9.39 25.40 -8.21
CA ARG A 126 -9.22 25.51 -6.74
C ARG A 126 -8.32 24.41 -6.15
N LEU A 127 -7.95 23.41 -6.95
CA LEU A 127 -7.20 22.23 -6.50
C LEU A 127 -5.78 22.57 -6.05
N LEU A 128 -5.10 23.44 -6.76
CA LEU A 128 -3.69 23.75 -6.51
C LEU A 128 -3.48 24.57 -5.23
N ASP A 129 -4.35 25.53 -4.95
CA ASP A 129 -4.18 26.44 -3.81
C ASP A 129 -4.44 25.76 -2.46
N LYS A 130 -5.39 24.81 -2.38
CA LYS A 130 -5.73 24.12 -1.13
C LYS A 130 -4.82 22.95 -0.76
N LEU A 131 -4.27 22.25 -1.74
CA LEU A 131 -3.32 21.14 -1.50
C LEU A 131 -1.97 21.65 -1.02
N SER A 132 -1.60 22.90 -1.33
CA SER A 132 -0.39 23.53 -0.80
C SER A 132 -0.43 23.73 0.74
N GLU A 133 -1.61 23.68 1.34
CA GLU A 133 -1.80 23.82 2.79
C GLU A 133 -1.87 22.46 3.55
N ALA A 134 -1.76 21.32 2.86
CA ALA A 134 -1.97 19.98 3.45
C ALA A 134 -0.75 19.04 3.34
N PRO A 135 0.45 19.41 3.83
CA PRO A 135 1.65 18.59 3.68
C PRO A 135 1.58 17.24 4.42
N ALA A 136 0.76 17.14 5.47
CA ALA A 136 0.62 15.89 6.24
C ALA A 136 -0.17 14.83 5.46
N GLU A 137 -1.22 15.22 4.79
CA GLU A 137 -2.04 14.36 3.93
C GLU A 137 -1.25 13.86 2.72
N LEU A 138 -0.51 14.75 2.05
CA LEU A 138 0.36 14.39 0.94
C LEU A 138 1.47 13.41 1.36
N THR A 139 2.07 13.63 2.53
CA THR A 139 3.07 12.72 3.09
C THR A 139 2.48 11.34 3.33
N LEU A 140 1.30 11.25 3.96
CA LEU A 140 0.64 9.98 4.21
C LEU A 140 0.32 9.25 2.89
N ILE A 141 -0.25 9.94 1.92
CA ILE A 141 -0.59 9.36 0.63
C ILE A 141 0.67 8.89 -0.12
N ALA A 142 1.73 9.69 -0.12
CA ALA A 142 3.01 9.31 -0.74
C ALA A 142 3.59 8.04 -0.12
N LEU A 143 3.55 7.90 1.21
CA LEU A 143 4.01 6.69 1.91
C LEU A 143 3.14 5.47 1.56
N VAL A 144 1.82 5.62 1.59
CA VAL A 144 0.88 4.53 1.24
C VAL A 144 1.09 4.08 -0.21
N LEU A 145 1.18 5.02 -1.15
CA LEU A 145 1.43 4.70 -2.57
C LEU A 145 2.81 4.06 -2.79
N THR A 146 3.83 4.51 -2.06
CA THR A 146 5.16 3.89 -2.11
C THR A 146 5.10 2.43 -1.65
N ILE A 147 4.44 2.14 -0.53
CA ILE A 147 4.27 0.78 -0.01
C ILE A 147 3.47 -0.07 -1.00
N ALA A 148 2.36 0.45 -1.51
CA ALA A 148 1.52 -0.24 -2.48
C ALA A 148 2.29 -0.58 -3.77
N LEU A 149 3.06 0.38 -4.30
CA LEU A 149 3.89 0.16 -5.48
C LEU A 149 4.98 -0.89 -5.24
N VAL A 150 5.66 -0.85 -4.08
CA VAL A 150 6.66 -1.87 -3.72
C VAL A 150 6.04 -3.26 -3.64
N ILE A 151 4.86 -3.39 -3.03
CA ILE A 151 4.14 -4.68 -2.96
C ILE A 151 3.77 -5.15 -4.38
N ALA A 152 3.25 -4.26 -5.22
CA ALA A 152 2.93 -4.58 -6.61
C ALA A 152 4.16 -5.04 -7.40
N LEU A 153 5.27 -4.30 -7.33
CA LEU A 153 6.53 -4.66 -8.01
C LEU A 153 7.06 -6.02 -7.52
N LYS A 154 6.99 -6.30 -6.22
CA LYS A 154 7.38 -7.62 -5.68
C LYS A 154 6.44 -8.72 -6.16
N ALA A 155 5.14 -8.49 -6.20
CA ALA A 155 4.17 -9.44 -6.72
C ALA A 155 4.44 -9.80 -8.20
N PHE A 156 4.78 -8.82 -9.02
CA PHE A 156 5.09 -9.04 -10.44
C PHE A 156 6.49 -9.60 -10.68
N SER A 157 7.50 -9.21 -9.90
CA SER A 157 8.88 -9.67 -10.10
C SER A 157 9.11 -11.13 -9.70
N GLY A 158 8.29 -11.67 -8.82
CA GLY A 158 8.42 -13.05 -8.38
C GLY A 158 9.66 -13.38 -7.54
N ARG A 159 10.44 -12.37 -7.12
CA ARG A 159 11.73 -12.55 -6.46
C ARG A 159 11.67 -12.15 -4.98
N GLY A 160 12.10 -13.08 -4.11
CA GLY A 160 12.26 -12.86 -2.67
C GLY A 160 10.96 -12.90 -1.85
N SER A 161 11.09 -12.79 -0.53
CA SER A 161 9.97 -12.62 0.39
C SER A 161 9.75 -11.13 0.70
N PRO A 162 8.56 -10.72 1.19
CA PRO A 162 8.23 -9.31 1.40
C PRO A 162 9.18 -8.55 2.32
N LEU A 163 9.69 -9.20 3.37
CA LEU A 163 10.59 -8.60 4.35
C LEU A 163 12.03 -9.12 4.27
N ARG A 164 12.28 -10.19 3.49
CA ARG A 164 13.61 -10.80 3.32
C ARG A 164 13.95 -10.96 1.85
N GLY A 165 14.75 -10.02 1.35
CA GLY A 165 15.23 -10.05 -0.03
C GLY A 165 14.17 -9.68 -1.07
N GLY A 166 14.58 -9.70 -2.33
CA GLY A 166 13.75 -9.39 -3.48
C GLY A 166 13.69 -7.93 -3.84
N TRP A 167 13.36 -7.70 -5.10
CA TRP A 167 13.39 -6.39 -5.75
C TRP A 167 11.98 -5.76 -5.79
N PRO A 168 11.85 -4.47 -5.45
CA PRO A 168 12.80 -3.59 -4.77
C PRO A 168 12.77 -3.71 -3.23
N SER A 169 13.75 -3.11 -2.51
CA SER A 169 13.76 -3.09 -1.03
C SER A 169 12.69 -2.15 -0.48
N GLY A 170 11.70 -2.72 0.24
CA GLY A 170 10.61 -1.96 0.84
C GLY A 170 11.06 -1.01 1.96
N HIS A 171 12.00 -1.44 2.80
CA HIS A 171 12.54 -0.59 3.87
C HIS A 171 13.29 0.62 3.32
N ALA A 172 14.09 0.42 2.26
CA ALA A 172 14.77 1.53 1.61
C ALA A 172 13.75 2.47 0.95
N ALA A 173 12.72 1.94 0.28
CA ALA A 173 11.68 2.74 -0.35
C ALA A 173 10.98 3.66 0.66
N VAL A 174 10.53 3.12 1.80
CA VAL A 174 9.87 3.91 2.85
C VAL A 174 10.81 4.94 3.47
N ALA A 175 12.06 4.57 3.75
CA ALA A 175 13.04 5.48 4.36
C ALA A 175 13.35 6.67 3.44
N PHE A 176 13.55 6.44 2.14
CA PHE A 176 13.82 7.50 1.18
C PHE A 176 12.57 8.30 0.79
N ALA A 177 11.38 7.69 0.83
CA ALA A 177 10.13 8.42 0.71
C ALA A 177 9.93 9.41 1.87
N ALA A 178 10.18 8.97 3.09
CA ALA A 178 10.12 9.83 4.28
C ALA A 178 11.14 10.98 4.23
N TRP A 179 12.39 10.68 3.84
CA TRP A 179 13.41 11.73 3.63
C TRP A 179 12.96 12.77 2.61
N MET A 180 12.45 12.32 1.45
CA MET A 180 12.01 13.22 0.39
C MET A 180 10.82 14.07 0.85
N ALA A 181 9.84 13.47 1.53
CA ALA A 181 8.70 14.19 2.07
C ALA A 181 9.12 15.29 3.07
N ILE A 182 9.99 14.94 4.03
CA ILE A 182 10.52 15.92 5.00
C ILE A 182 11.25 17.06 4.28
N THR A 183 12.06 16.74 3.27
CA THR A 183 12.82 17.74 2.51
C THR A 183 11.89 18.70 1.76
N LEU A 184 10.79 18.20 1.20
CA LEU A 184 9.81 18.99 0.44
C LEU A 184 8.91 19.82 1.38
N VAL A 185 8.47 19.25 2.50
CA VAL A 185 7.66 19.98 3.51
C VAL A 185 8.41 21.12 4.15
N LEU A 186 9.73 20.98 4.34
CA LEU A 186 10.55 22.06 4.91
C LEU A 186 10.63 23.32 4.02
N GLY A 187 10.37 23.18 2.70
CA GLY A 187 10.42 24.32 1.78
C GLY A 187 11.74 25.11 1.89
N ASP A 188 11.62 26.42 2.04
CA ASP A 188 12.77 27.34 2.17
C ASP A 188 13.05 27.73 3.62
N THR A 189 12.75 26.87 4.59
CA THR A 189 13.04 27.13 6.01
C THR A 189 14.56 27.17 6.25
N GLU A 190 14.98 28.00 7.23
CA GLU A 190 16.38 28.16 7.63
C GLU A 190 17.08 26.84 7.96
N HIS A 191 16.34 25.87 8.48
CA HIS A 191 16.88 24.56 8.89
C HIS A 191 16.76 23.44 7.83
N ARG A 192 16.26 23.76 6.64
CA ARG A 192 16.03 22.76 5.57
C ARG A 192 17.25 21.89 5.30
N PHE A 193 18.41 22.53 5.10
CA PHE A 193 19.63 21.80 4.78
C PHE A 193 20.05 20.85 5.89
N LEU A 194 20.02 21.29 7.14
CA LEU A 194 20.41 20.47 8.28
C LEU A 194 19.45 19.28 8.47
N VAL A 195 18.14 19.53 8.50
CA VAL A 195 17.14 18.48 8.73
C VAL A 195 17.11 17.50 7.57
N SER A 196 17.18 17.98 6.32
CA SER A 196 17.25 17.11 5.13
C SER A 196 18.50 16.23 5.15
N SER A 197 19.65 16.78 5.52
CA SER A 197 20.91 16.02 5.61
C SER A 197 20.85 14.94 6.69
N LEU A 198 20.32 15.25 7.86
CA LEU A 198 20.17 14.28 8.96
C LEU A 198 19.20 13.16 8.58
N THR A 199 18.07 13.48 7.98
CA THR A 199 17.09 12.48 7.54
C THR A 199 17.59 11.65 6.37
N LEU A 200 18.41 12.20 5.46
CA LEU A 200 19.10 11.44 4.43
C LEU A 200 20.10 10.44 5.04
N ILE A 201 20.89 10.87 6.03
CA ILE A 201 21.81 9.96 6.76
C ILE A 201 21.01 8.82 7.39
N MET A 202 19.88 9.10 8.02
CA MET A 202 19.01 8.06 8.58
C MET A 202 18.50 7.09 7.51
N ALA A 203 18.07 7.58 6.35
CA ALA A 203 17.64 6.76 5.23
C ALA A 203 18.78 5.87 4.69
N LEU A 204 20.01 6.42 4.60
CA LEU A 204 21.20 5.69 4.19
C LEU A 204 21.59 4.62 5.22
N LEU A 205 21.48 4.90 6.52
CA LEU A 205 21.73 3.90 7.58
C LEU A 205 20.71 2.76 7.50
N VAL A 206 19.42 3.05 7.25
CA VAL A 206 18.42 2.01 6.99
C VAL A 206 18.81 1.18 5.76
N ALA A 207 19.24 1.81 4.68
CA ALA A 207 19.69 1.14 3.48
C ALA A 207 20.91 0.23 3.74
N GLN A 208 21.90 0.74 4.45
CA GLN A 208 23.12 0.00 4.84
C GLN A 208 22.79 -1.23 5.68
N THR A 209 21.93 -1.10 6.70
CA THR A 209 21.54 -2.24 7.54
C THR A 209 20.89 -3.38 6.75
N ARG A 210 20.20 -3.09 5.63
CA ARG A 210 19.61 -4.13 4.76
C ARG A 210 20.66 -4.89 3.96
N ILE A 211 21.74 -4.20 3.57
CA ILE A 211 22.87 -4.80 2.86
C ILE A 211 23.72 -5.63 3.82
N GLU A 212 24.09 -5.07 4.97
CA GLU A 212 24.93 -5.74 5.99
C GLU A 212 24.25 -6.99 6.56
N ALA A 213 22.95 -6.94 6.75
CA ALA A 213 22.16 -8.11 7.19
C ALA A 213 22.07 -9.22 6.11
N GLY A 214 22.61 -8.99 4.89
CA GLY A 214 22.53 -9.94 3.78
C GLY A 214 21.12 -10.19 3.27
N VAL A 215 20.15 -9.31 3.61
CA VAL A 215 18.74 -9.46 3.26
C VAL A 215 18.46 -8.94 1.86
N HIS A 216 19.20 -7.92 1.44
CA HIS A 216 19.07 -7.26 0.14
C HIS A 216 20.43 -6.99 -0.50
N SER A 217 20.51 -7.08 -1.82
CA SER A 217 21.65 -6.61 -2.59
C SER A 217 21.66 -5.07 -2.68
N THR A 218 22.81 -4.49 -2.99
CA THR A 218 22.96 -3.04 -3.19
C THR A 218 22.00 -2.49 -4.24
N LEU A 219 21.76 -3.25 -5.33
CA LEU A 219 20.84 -2.85 -6.40
C LEU A 219 19.37 -2.86 -5.94
N GLU A 220 18.97 -3.84 -5.12
CA GLU A 220 17.61 -3.89 -4.56
C GLU A 220 17.35 -2.73 -3.59
N VAL A 221 18.35 -2.35 -2.83
CA VAL A 221 18.30 -1.22 -1.90
C VAL A 221 18.28 0.12 -2.66
N ALA A 222 19.18 0.29 -3.62
CA ALA A 222 19.24 1.50 -4.45
C ALA A 222 17.95 1.72 -5.24
N SER A 223 17.42 0.66 -5.87
CA SER A 223 16.15 0.74 -6.60
C SER A 223 14.96 1.03 -5.68
N GLY A 224 14.94 0.45 -4.47
CA GLY A 224 13.93 0.76 -3.46
C GLY A 224 13.97 2.23 -3.05
N GLY A 225 15.16 2.75 -2.72
CA GLY A 225 15.35 4.16 -2.37
C GLY A 225 14.92 5.10 -3.49
N LEU A 226 15.29 4.78 -4.74
CA LEU A 226 14.88 5.56 -5.92
C LEU A 226 13.36 5.57 -6.09
N VAL A 227 12.70 4.43 -5.98
CA VAL A 227 11.24 4.32 -6.08
C VAL A 227 10.56 5.18 -5.01
N GLY A 228 11.00 5.10 -3.75
CA GLY A 228 10.43 5.89 -2.66
C GLY A 228 10.61 7.40 -2.87
N ALA A 229 11.81 7.84 -3.23
CA ALA A 229 12.09 9.24 -3.48
C ALA A 229 11.32 9.80 -4.68
N LEU A 230 11.26 9.05 -5.80
CA LEU A 230 10.56 9.50 -7.01
C LEU A 230 9.04 9.56 -6.83
N VAL A 231 8.43 8.55 -6.20
CA VAL A 231 6.98 8.56 -5.92
C VAL A 231 6.62 9.79 -5.10
N THR A 232 7.37 10.05 -4.02
CA THR A 232 7.14 11.21 -3.16
C THR A 232 7.36 12.53 -3.91
N LEU A 233 8.46 12.64 -4.68
CA LEU A 233 8.75 13.83 -5.47
C LEU A 233 7.63 14.14 -6.46
N VAL A 234 7.16 13.14 -7.21
CA VAL A 234 6.09 13.32 -8.21
C VAL A 234 4.79 13.78 -7.55
N ILE A 235 4.43 13.19 -6.40
CA ILE A 235 3.22 13.57 -5.68
C ILE A 235 3.33 15.02 -5.18
N PHE A 236 4.44 15.37 -4.56
CA PHE A 236 4.62 16.73 -4.03
C PHE A 236 4.75 17.77 -5.14
N GLN A 237 5.48 17.50 -6.22
CA GLN A 237 5.56 18.42 -7.36
C GLN A 237 4.24 18.59 -8.09
N GLY A 238 3.40 17.55 -8.14
CA GLY A 238 2.10 17.62 -8.77
C GLY A 238 1.04 18.37 -7.97
N PHE A 239 1.18 18.43 -6.64
CA PHE A 239 0.11 18.87 -5.74
C PHE A 239 0.55 19.86 -4.66
N TYR A 240 1.85 20.16 -4.51
CA TYR A 240 2.39 21.05 -3.47
C TYR A 240 3.29 22.17 -4.03
N ALA A 241 3.64 22.12 -5.32
CA ALA A 241 4.52 23.09 -5.96
C ALA A 241 3.80 24.34 -6.45
#